data_8cee194dd329200e1fa54499dc388000
#
_entry.id   8cee194dd329200e1fa54499dc388000
#
_cell.length_a   1.000
_cell.length_b   1.000
_cell.length_c   1.000
_cell.angle_alpha   90.00
_cell.angle_beta   90.00
_cell.angle_gamma   90.00
#
_symmetry.space_group_name_H-M   'P 1'
#
loop_
_entity.id
_entity.type
_entity.pdbx_description
1 polymer ?
#
loop_
_entity_poly.entity_id
_entity_poly.type
_entity_poly.pdbx_seq_one_letter_code
_entity_poly.pdbx_strand_id
1 'polypeptide(L)'
;MTTREPISTDDAPDAIGPYSQAIRVGQVVYLSGQIPLNPATMEIVEGDIEVQTRRGFDRLAAVARASGGSLADIVKLTIYLVDLEQFPQVNKVMTEYFESPYPARATVAVAGLPKGVPVEVEAVLHLPD
;
A
#
# COMPACT_ATOMS: atom_id res chain seq x y z
N MET A 1 26.70 -8.07 -8.28
CA MET A 1 26.26 -7.43 -7.01
C MET A 1 24.88 -6.84 -7.21
N THR A 2 23.97 -7.11 -6.29
CA THR A 2 22.61 -6.58 -6.39
C THR A 2 22.53 -5.20 -5.76
N THR A 3 22.01 -4.24 -6.52
CA THR A 3 21.88 -2.86 -6.07
C THR A 3 20.47 -2.62 -5.53
N ARG A 4 20.37 -1.95 -4.39
CA ARG A 4 19.09 -1.48 -3.85
C ARG A 4 18.81 -0.10 -4.44
N GLU A 5 17.68 0.03 -5.12
CA GLU A 5 17.29 1.26 -5.80
C GLU A 5 16.06 1.85 -5.12
N PRO A 6 16.18 3.05 -4.52
CA PRO A 6 15.02 3.68 -3.89
C PRO A 6 14.06 4.22 -4.94
N ILE A 7 12.78 4.09 -4.65
CA ILE A 7 11.69 4.61 -5.49
C ILE A 7 10.99 5.70 -4.71
N SER A 8 10.65 6.81 -5.37
CA SER A 8 9.86 7.87 -4.75
C SER A 8 8.94 8.52 -5.77
N THR A 9 7.83 9.06 -5.30
CA THR A 9 6.85 9.78 -6.11
C THR A 9 6.12 10.80 -5.25
N ASP A 10 5.75 11.92 -5.87
CA ASP A 10 4.95 12.95 -5.20
C ASP A 10 3.47 12.57 -5.10
N ASP A 11 3.05 11.51 -5.79
CA ASP A 11 1.67 11.02 -5.78
C ASP A 11 1.36 10.12 -4.58
N ALA A 12 2.35 9.88 -3.72
CA ALA A 12 2.18 9.20 -2.44
C ALA A 12 2.83 10.04 -1.35
N PRO A 13 2.44 9.85 -0.08
CA PRO A 13 3.02 10.61 1.03
C PRO A 13 4.54 10.46 1.10
N ASP A 14 5.24 11.56 1.36
CA ASP A 14 6.69 11.55 1.54
C ASP A 14 7.09 10.59 2.66
N ALA A 15 8.23 9.95 2.48
CA ALA A 15 8.83 9.15 3.54
C ALA A 15 9.39 10.10 4.61
N ILE A 16 8.72 10.15 5.76
CA ILE A 16 9.15 10.96 6.89
C ILE A 16 9.85 10.04 7.89
N GLY A 17 11.18 10.04 7.85
CA GLY A 17 12.00 9.17 8.69
C GLY A 17 12.98 8.35 7.86
N PRO A 18 13.66 7.39 8.52
CA PRO A 18 14.72 6.63 7.87
C PRO A 18 14.18 5.44 7.06
N TYR A 19 13.34 5.72 6.04
CA TYR A 19 12.85 4.68 5.13
C TYR A 19 12.57 5.27 3.75
N SER A 20 12.41 4.40 2.76
CA SER A 20 12.04 4.76 1.38
C SER A 20 10.59 4.39 1.13
N GLN A 21 9.93 5.05 0.18
CA GLN A 21 8.57 4.66 -0.23
C GLN A 21 8.57 3.24 -0.81
N ALA A 22 9.60 2.88 -1.54
CA ALA A 22 9.82 1.52 -2.01
C ALA A 22 11.29 1.30 -2.32
N ILE A 23 11.70 0.02 -2.34
CA ILE A 23 13.05 -0.41 -2.72
C ILE A 23 12.93 -1.48 -3.79
N ARG A 24 13.63 -1.27 -4.89
CA ARG A 24 13.72 -2.25 -5.96
C ARG A 24 15.03 -3.02 -5.85
N VAL A 25 14.95 -4.34 -5.96
CA VAL A 25 16.11 -5.24 -6.04
C VAL A 25 15.86 -6.21 -7.18
N GLY A 26 16.60 -6.06 -8.29
CA GLY A 26 16.33 -6.85 -9.50
C GLY A 26 14.92 -6.55 -10.02
N GLN A 27 14.07 -7.55 -10.14
CA GLN A 27 12.68 -7.40 -10.57
C GLN A 27 11.70 -7.32 -9.41
N VAL A 28 12.19 -7.38 -8.16
CA VAL A 28 11.33 -7.34 -6.98
C VAL A 28 11.33 -5.95 -6.39
N VAL A 29 10.13 -5.44 -6.07
CA VAL A 29 9.96 -4.14 -5.42
C VAL A 29 9.24 -4.35 -4.11
N TYR A 30 9.83 -3.85 -3.03
CA TYR A 30 9.25 -3.89 -1.69
C TYR A 30 8.66 -2.52 -1.41
N LEU A 31 7.33 -2.46 -1.27
CA LEU A 31 6.60 -1.21 -1.05
C LEU A 31 6.34 -1.02 0.43
N SER A 32 6.74 0.13 0.96
CA SER A 32 6.45 0.51 2.34
C SER A 32 4.95 0.63 2.57
N GLY A 33 4.53 0.47 3.82
CA GLY A 33 3.14 0.61 4.20
C GLY A 33 2.58 1.97 3.85
N GLN A 34 1.36 1.98 3.30
CA GLN A 34 0.64 3.20 2.95
C GLN A 34 -0.58 3.34 3.84
N ILE A 35 -0.75 4.52 4.42
CA ILE A 35 -1.92 4.90 5.19
C ILE A 35 -2.72 5.93 4.38
N PRO A 36 -4.01 6.16 4.70
CA PRO A 36 -4.87 7.01 3.88
C PRO A 36 -4.58 8.51 4.07
N LEU A 37 -3.44 8.98 3.59
CA LEU A 37 -3.04 10.37 3.62
C LEU A 37 -3.21 11.03 2.27
N ASN A 38 -3.48 12.34 2.29
CA ASN A 38 -3.35 13.18 1.13
C ASN A 38 -1.86 13.53 0.96
N PRO A 39 -1.22 13.20 -0.17
CA PRO A 39 0.22 13.40 -0.32
C PRO A 39 0.62 14.87 -0.37
N ALA A 40 -0.26 15.77 -0.77
CA ALA A 40 0.03 17.20 -0.85
C ALA A 40 0.02 17.86 0.54
N THR A 41 -0.88 17.42 1.43
CA THR A 41 -1.05 18.04 2.76
C THR A 41 -0.50 17.18 3.89
N MET A 42 -0.28 15.90 3.64
CA MET A 42 0.10 14.90 4.64
C MET A 42 -0.96 14.70 5.73
N GLU A 43 -2.19 15.12 5.46
CA GLU A 43 -3.31 14.95 6.36
C GLU A 43 -4.09 13.69 6.05
N ILE A 44 -4.72 13.10 7.09
CA ILE A 44 -5.57 11.92 6.95
C ILE A 44 -6.78 12.29 6.09
N VAL A 45 -7.07 11.46 5.07
CA VAL A 45 -8.30 11.60 4.29
C VAL A 45 -9.45 11.12 5.14
N GLU A 46 -10.46 11.98 5.33
CA GLU A 46 -11.63 11.64 6.13
C GLU A 46 -12.58 10.73 5.36
N GLY A 47 -13.30 9.89 6.10
CA GLY A 47 -14.27 8.98 5.53
C GLY A 47 -14.37 7.69 6.34
N ASP A 48 -15.27 6.81 5.90
CA ASP A 48 -15.42 5.49 6.51
C ASP A 48 -14.28 4.56 6.09
N ILE A 49 -14.33 3.32 6.56
CA ILE A 49 -13.25 2.35 6.27
C ILE A 49 -13.12 2.07 4.77
N GLU A 50 -14.21 2.10 4.00
CA GLU A 50 -14.14 1.86 2.56
C GLU A 50 -13.40 3.02 1.87
N VAL A 51 -13.73 4.26 2.20
CA VAL A 51 -13.05 5.44 1.65
C VAL A 51 -11.56 5.41 1.99
N GLN A 52 -11.23 5.13 3.24
CA GLN A 52 -9.84 5.12 3.69
C GLN A 52 -9.05 3.98 3.09
N THR A 53 -9.66 2.81 2.92
CA THR A 53 -9.01 1.67 2.25
C THR A 53 -8.73 2.00 0.78
N ARG A 54 -9.66 2.65 0.09
CA ARG A 54 -9.43 3.10 -1.29
C ARG A 54 -8.24 4.05 -1.37
N ARG A 55 -8.15 5.00 -0.44
CA ARG A 55 -7.00 5.92 -0.43
C ARG A 55 -5.68 5.20 -0.17
N GLY A 56 -5.68 4.21 0.72
CA GLY A 56 -4.50 3.38 0.93
C GLY A 56 -4.06 2.67 -0.35
N PHE A 57 -4.99 2.06 -1.06
CA PHE A 57 -4.69 1.40 -2.34
C PHE A 57 -4.31 2.40 -3.43
N ASP A 58 -4.91 3.60 -3.46
CA ASP A 58 -4.52 4.65 -4.40
C ASP A 58 -3.05 5.04 -4.20
N ARG A 59 -2.61 5.17 -2.94
CA ARG A 59 -1.22 5.51 -2.63
C ARG A 59 -0.28 4.37 -2.99
N LEU A 60 -0.69 3.14 -2.71
CA LEU A 60 0.08 1.96 -3.08
C LEU A 60 0.21 1.87 -4.62
N ALA A 61 -0.87 2.14 -5.34
CA ALA A 61 -0.86 2.16 -6.81
C ALA A 61 0.10 3.21 -7.36
N ALA A 62 0.16 4.39 -6.74
CA ALA A 62 1.08 5.45 -7.16
C ALA A 62 2.53 5.00 -7.04
N VAL A 63 2.90 4.36 -5.93
CA VAL A 63 4.26 3.85 -5.72
C VAL A 63 4.57 2.70 -6.69
N ALA A 64 3.60 1.82 -6.94
CA ALA A 64 3.76 0.73 -7.91
C ALA A 64 4.05 1.29 -9.31
N ARG A 65 3.33 2.32 -9.74
CA ARG A 65 3.57 2.96 -11.03
C ARG A 65 4.95 3.60 -11.08
N ALA A 66 5.36 4.26 -10.01
CA ALA A 66 6.69 4.89 -9.94
C ALA A 66 7.82 3.86 -10.03
N SER A 67 7.56 2.61 -9.63
CA SER A 67 8.54 1.52 -9.72
C SER A 67 8.59 0.86 -11.10
N GLY A 68 7.69 1.23 -12.00
CA GLY A 68 7.63 0.66 -13.35
C GLY A 68 6.59 -0.45 -13.52
N GLY A 69 5.75 -0.68 -12.51
CA GLY A 69 4.71 -1.70 -12.54
C GLY A 69 3.33 -1.12 -12.28
N SER A 70 2.45 -1.96 -11.77
CA SER A 70 1.09 -1.58 -11.41
C SER A 70 0.59 -2.49 -10.28
N LEU A 71 -0.62 -2.25 -9.78
CA LEU A 71 -1.22 -3.13 -8.79
C LEU A 71 -1.35 -4.57 -9.28
N ALA A 72 -1.49 -4.77 -10.61
CA ALA A 72 -1.57 -6.11 -11.20
C ALA A 72 -0.28 -6.92 -11.02
N ASP A 73 0.84 -6.25 -10.73
CA ASP A 73 2.14 -6.90 -10.54
C ASP A 73 2.42 -7.23 -9.07
N ILE A 74 1.53 -6.86 -8.17
CA ILE A 74 1.67 -7.19 -6.74
C ILE A 74 1.44 -8.68 -6.55
N VAL A 75 2.40 -9.32 -5.90
CA VAL A 75 2.37 -10.77 -5.64
C VAL A 75 2.04 -11.09 -4.18
N LYS A 76 2.29 -10.16 -3.28
CA LYS A 76 1.99 -10.31 -1.85
C LYS A 76 1.47 -8.98 -1.31
N LEU A 77 0.34 -9.05 -0.60
CA LEU A 77 -0.30 -7.90 0.02
C LEU A 77 -0.52 -8.18 1.51
N THR A 78 -0.19 -7.24 2.36
CA THR A 78 -0.50 -7.33 3.79
C THR A 78 -1.36 -6.14 4.17
N ILE A 79 -2.49 -6.41 4.80
CA ILE A 79 -3.45 -5.41 5.26
C ILE A 79 -3.47 -5.43 6.79
N TYR A 80 -3.21 -4.28 7.39
CA TYR A 80 -3.26 -4.10 8.84
C TYR A 80 -4.52 -3.33 9.19
N LEU A 81 -5.33 -3.89 10.08
CA LEU A 81 -6.58 -3.27 10.57
C LEU A 81 -6.51 -3.10 12.07
N VAL A 82 -7.04 -1.99 12.58
CA VAL A 82 -7.23 -1.83 14.02
C VAL A 82 -8.44 -2.64 14.48
N ASP A 83 -9.49 -2.70 13.65
CA ASP A 83 -10.72 -3.45 13.95
C ASP A 83 -10.97 -4.50 12.85
N LEU A 84 -10.74 -5.77 13.19
CA LEU A 84 -10.88 -6.87 12.25
C LEU A 84 -12.34 -7.09 11.80
N GLU A 85 -13.33 -6.56 12.52
CA GLU A 85 -14.73 -6.62 12.11
C GLU A 85 -14.97 -5.86 10.79
N GLN A 86 -14.08 -4.95 10.43
CA GLN A 86 -14.15 -4.20 9.17
C GLN A 86 -13.62 -4.98 7.96
N PHE A 87 -13.19 -6.21 8.16
CA PHE A 87 -12.65 -7.07 7.10
C PHE A 87 -13.58 -7.17 5.87
N PRO A 88 -14.91 -7.38 6.02
CA PRO A 88 -15.78 -7.48 4.84
C PRO A 88 -15.79 -6.23 3.96
N GLN A 89 -15.74 -5.04 4.55
CA GLN A 89 -15.68 -3.79 3.81
C GLN A 89 -14.36 -3.64 3.06
N VAL A 90 -13.25 -4.05 3.69
CA VAL A 90 -11.93 -4.02 3.06
C VAL A 90 -11.88 -4.99 1.89
N ASN A 91 -12.45 -6.20 2.04
CA ASN A 91 -12.54 -7.16 0.94
C ASN A 91 -13.32 -6.60 -0.25
N LYS A 92 -14.41 -5.91 0.01
CA LYS A 92 -15.21 -5.28 -1.04
C LYS A 92 -14.38 -4.28 -1.83
N VAL A 93 -13.65 -3.40 -1.15
CA VAL A 93 -12.77 -2.42 -1.80
C VAL A 93 -11.66 -3.13 -2.59
N MET A 94 -11.10 -4.21 -2.04
CA MET A 94 -10.05 -4.96 -2.72
C MET A 94 -10.49 -5.45 -4.10
N THR A 95 -11.75 -5.86 -4.26
CA THR A 95 -12.27 -6.31 -5.56
C THR A 95 -12.35 -5.18 -6.59
N GLU A 96 -12.32 -3.92 -6.15
CA GLU A 96 -12.31 -2.77 -7.06
C GLU A 96 -10.91 -2.50 -7.63
N TYR A 97 -9.85 -2.94 -6.94
CA TYR A 97 -8.47 -2.62 -7.27
C TYR A 97 -7.67 -3.81 -7.82
N PHE A 98 -8.09 -5.02 -7.50
CA PHE A 98 -7.37 -6.23 -7.88
C PHE A 98 -8.27 -7.20 -8.60
N GLU A 99 -7.68 -7.96 -9.52
CA GLU A 99 -8.39 -8.99 -10.31
C GLU A 99 -7.70 -10.34 -10.12
N SER A 100 -8.44 -11.42 -10.38
CA SER A 100 -7.88 -12.76 -10.39
C SER A 100 -6.82 -12.90 -11.51
N PRO A 101 -5.67 -13.54 -11.24
CA PRO A 101 -5.30 -14.14 -9.96
C PRO A 101 -4.92 -13.07 -8.94
N TYR A 102 -5.57 -13.13 -7.77
CA TYR A 102 -5.31 -12.18 -6.70
C TYR A 102 -3.92 -12.41 -6.09
N PRO A 103 -3.30 -11.35 -5.52
CA PRO A 103 -2.05 -11.55 -4.79
C PRO A 103 -2.26 -12.45 -3.56
N ALA A 104 -1.19 -13.11 -3.13
CA ALA A 104 -1.21 -13.75 -1.82
C ALA A 104 -1.42 -12.66 -0.77
N ARG A 105 -2.21 -12.94 0.29
CA ARG A 105 -2.62 -11.90 1.23
C ARG A 105 -2.63 -12.41 2.67
N ALA A 106 -2.24 -11.52 3.59
CA ALA A 106 -2.54 -11.66 5.00
C ALA A 106 -3.30 -10.41 5.45
N THR A 107 -4.30 -10.57 6.32
CA THR A 107 -5.00 -9.46 6.96
C THR A 107 -4.97 -9.72 8.45
N VAL A 108 -4.42 -8.77 9.21
CA VAL A 108 -4.19 -8.96 10.65
C VAL A 108 -4.69 -7.73 11.42
N ALA A 109 -5.17 -7.97 12.63
CA ALA A 109 -5.49 -6.91 13.56
C ALA A 109 -4.22 -6.47 14.29
N VAL A 110 -4.08 -5.16 14.48
CA VAL A 110 -2.95 -4.56 15.20
C VAL A 110 -3.44 -3.65 16.31
N ALA A 111 -2.59 -3.37 17.28
CA ALA A 111 -2.95 -2.54 18.43
C ALA A 111 -3.17 -1.08 18.05
N GLY A 112 -2.51 -0.60 16.99
CA GLY A 112 -2.65 0.77 16.50
C GLY A 112 -1.82 0.97 15.26
N LEU A 113 -2.08 2.08 14.56
CA LEU A 113 -1.37 2.45 13.33
C LEU A 113 -0.94 3.92 13.42
N PRO A 114 0.03 4.34 12.59
CA PRO A 114 0.49 5.72 12.59
C PRO A 114 -0.67 6.71 12.42
N LYS A 115 -0.61 7.82 13.12
CA LYS A 115 -1.63 8.89 13.10
C LYS A 115 -3.03 8.43 13.47
N GLY A 116 -3.18 7.24 14.06
CA GLY A 116 -4.48 6.71 14.48
C GLY A 116 -5.39 6.28 13.34
N VAL A 117 -4.84 6.01 12.15
CA VAL A 117 -5.64 5.54 11.02
C VAL A 117 -6.16 4.11 11.30
N PRO A 118 -7.27 3.71 10.66
CA PRO A 118 -7.84 2.37 10.89
C PRO A 118 -7.23 1.29 9.99
N VAL A 119 -6.47 1.67 8.95
CA VAL A 119 -5.97 0.71 7.96
C VAL A 119 -4.61 1.16 7.42
N GLU A 120 -3.76 0.17 7.16
CA GLU A 120 -2.48 0.36 6.45
C GLU A 120 -2.28 -0.82 5.52
N VAL A 121 -1.71 -0.58 4.33
CA VAL A 121 -1.46 -1.62 3.33
C VAL A 121 0.00 -1.58 2.88
N GLU A 122 0.62 -2.74 2.77
CA GLU A 122 1.97 -2.87 2.22
C GLU A 122 2.02 -4.03 1.23
N ALA A 123 3.03 -4.06 0.37
CA ALA A 123 3.04 -5.04 -0.69
C ALA A 123 4.45 -5.37 -1.16
N VAL A 124 4.55 -6.53 -1.82
CA VAL A 124 5.71 -6.93 -2.62
C VAL A 124 5.22 -7.07 -4.06
N LEU A 125 5.97 -6.46 -4.97
CA LEU A 125 5.65 -6.42 -6.39
C LEU A 125 6.77 -7.08 -7.18
N HIS A 126 6.41 -7.84 -8.20
CA HIS A 126 7.39 -8.41 -9.13
C HIS A 126 7.15 -7.79 -10.50
N LEU A 127 8.15 -7.05 -10.99
CA LEU A 127 8.02 -6.36 -12.27
C LEU A 127 7.88 -7.37 -13.41
N PRO A 128 7.10 -7.05 -14.44
CA PRO A 128 6.99 -7.92 -15.61
C PRO A 128 8.33 -7.99 -16.35
N ASP A 129 8.54 -9.10 -17.03
CA ASP A 129 9.76 -9.36 -17.82
C ASP A 129 9.84 -8.48 -19.07
#